data_e3dccfefbf8e9aa98a187d29e2bbcefb
#
_entry.id   e3dccfefbf8e9aa98a187d29e2bbcefb
#
_cell.length_a   1.000
_cell.length_b   1.000
_cell.length_c   1.000
_cell.angle_alpha   90.00
_cell.angle_beta   90.00
_cell.angle_gamma   90.00
#
_symmetry.space_group_name_H-M   'P 1'
#
loop_
_entity.id
_entity.type
_entity.pdbx_description
1 polymer ?
#
loop_
_entity_poly.entity_id
_entity_poly.type
_entity_poly.pdbx_seq_one_letter_code
_entity_poly.pdbx_strand_id
1 'polypeptide(L)'
;QGGVNANSTLYTLPDQIDGQYYSSITPSVSAQVVTTHTLNYPDNAITNQSTTWSYGISNPLGVSVPIHVTGELRIRQNSNLTISGMTFKFSPDAKVIVEPGSTLTLTDGTLLTSNYMGDPCNVAYTWQGVEVWGSQSNQSQNIMPLAVGKLTIKNNSIIEYAICGVRAQKFYNPAVNLHRGGIIVATTGATFKNCIMDVEFLPYVNLYNGKNYGNRSYFTE
;
A
#
# COMPACT_ATOMS: atom_id res chain seq x y z
N GLN A 1 30.11 16.83 -9.58
CA GLN A 1 29.59 15.87 -10.55
C GLN A 1 28.08 16.11 -10.61
N GLY A 2 27.64 16.78 -11.68
CA GLY A 2 26.26 17.13 -11.91
C GLY A 2 25.45 15.89 -12.27
N GLY A 3 24.42 15.58 -11.48
CA GLY A 3 23.40 14.62 -11.83
C GLY A 3 22.67 15.10 -13.07
N VAL A 4 22.68 14.31 -14.13
CA VAL A 4 21.93 14.57 -15.35
C VAL A 4 20.46 14.36 -15.01
N ASN A 5 19.70 15.45 -14.90
CA ASN A 5 18.24 15.36 -14.85
C ASN A 5 17.75 14.80 -16.19
N ALA A 6 17.31 13.56 -16.20
CA ALA A 6 16.80 12.87 -17.38
C ALA A 6 15.50 13.47 -17.96
N ASN A 7 15.03 14.60 -17.45
CA ASN A 7 13.77 15.24 -17.83
C ASN A 7 13.92 16.56 -18.57
N SER A 8 15.11 16.90 -19.04
CA SER A 8 15.30 18.14 -19.80
C SER A 8 15.88 17.92 -21.18
N THR A 9 15.37 16.96 -21.93
CA THR A 9 15.56 16.98 -23.37
C THR A 9 14.53 17.93 -23.94
N LEU A 10 14.88 19.19 -24.04
CA LEU A 10 14.17 20.15 -24.89
C LEU A 10 14.39 19.68 -26.33
N TYR A 11 13.43 18.98 -26.90
CA TYR A 11 13.36 18.83 -28.35
C TYR A 11 12.81 20.13 -28.89
N THR A 12 13.66 21.00 -29.36
CA THR A 12 13.25 22.04 -30.29
C THR A 12 12.93 21.36 -31.61
N LEU A 13 11.67 21.01 -31.78
CA LEU A 13 11.17 20.68 -33.11
C LEU A 13 11.29 21.95 -33.98
N PRO A 14 11.69 21.82 -35.23
CA PRO A 14 11.68 22.95 -36.13
C PRO A 14 10.26 23.56 -36.15
N ASP A 15 10.16 24.89 -36.07
CA ASP A 15 8.89 25.61 -35.97
C ASP A 15 7.98 25.38 -37.19
N GLN A 16 8.50 24.68 -38.20
CA GLN A 16 7.81 24.42 -39.44
C GLN A 16 8.28 23.13 -40.10
N ILE A 17 7.35 22.21 -40.32
CA ILE A 17 7.54 21.03 -41.17
C ILE A 17 6.47 21.11 -42.26
N ASP A 18 6.87 21.02 -43.53
CA ASP A 18 5.97 21.05 -44.71
C ASP A 18 5.00 22.25 -44.76
N GLY A 19 5.45 23.42 -44.30
CA GLY A 19 4.66 24.63 -44.34
C GLY A 19 3.53 24.74 -43.31
N GLN A 20 3.43 23.74 -42.40
CA GLN A 20 2.45 23.78 -41.31
C GLN A 20 3.10 24.27 -40.03
N TYR A 21 2.46 25.22 -39.36
CA TYR A 21 2.82 25.63 -38.01
C TYR A 21 2.21 24.64 -37.02
N TYR A 22 3.06 23.96 -36.26
CA TYR A 22 2.61 23.20 -35.11
C TYR A 22 2.60 24.12 -33.90
N SER A 23 1.44 24.29 -33.29
CA SER A 23 1.36 24.93 -31.97
C SER A 23 2.28 24.21 -31.00
N SER A 24 3.07 24.97 -30.25
CA SER A 24 3.96 24.43 -29.23
C SER A 24 3.25 23.36 -28.39
N ILE A 25 3.70 22.10 -28.51
CA ILE A 25 3.28 21.08 -27.58
C ILE A 25 3.90 21.49 -26.26
N THR A 26 3.12 22.10 -25.38
CA THR A 26 3.51 22.19 -23.98
C THR A 26 3.73 20.75 -23.50
N PRO A 27 4.96 20.37 -23.10
CA PRO A 27 5.16 19.05 -22.54
C PRO A 27 4.20 18.94 -21.36
N SER A 28 3.29 17.95 -21.41
CA SER A 28 2.51 17.60 -20.24
C SER A 28 3.54 17.27 -19.16
N VAL A 29 3.60 18.10 -18.12
CA VAL A 29 4.42 17.80 -16.94
C VAL A 29 3.88 16.48 -16.40
N SER A 30 4.53 15.37 -16.75
CA SER A 30 4.21 14.09 -16.13
C SER A 30 4.42 14.29 -14.64
N ALA A 31 3.41 13.99 -13.84
CA ALA A 31 3.48 14.12 -12.41
C ALA A 31 4.79 13.45 -11.94
N GLN A 32 5.68 14.23 -11.34
CA GLN A 32 6.92 13.69 -10.81
C GLN A 32 6.60 12.61 -9.79
N VAL A 33 7.38 11.55 -9.78
CA VAL A 33 7.25 10.45 -8.84
C VAL A 33 8.54 10.40 -8.03
N VAL A 34 8.41 10.42 -6.71
CA VAL A 34 9.59 10.24 -5.83
C VAL A 34 9.75 8.76 -5.54
N THR A 35 10.93 8.21 -5.81
CA THR A 35 11.23 6.80 -5.59
C THR A 35 11.96 6.57 -4.28
N THR A 36 11.56 5.55 -3.54
CA THR A 36 12.24 5.06 -2.32
C THR A 36 12.23 3.54 -2.27
N HIS A 37 13.22 2.94 -1.60
CA HIS A 37 13.26 1.48 -1.44
C HIS A 37 12.37 1.01 -0.31
N THR A 38 12.53 1.60 0.87
CA THR A 38 11.78 1.21 2.07
C THR A 38 11.26 2.43 2.81
N LEU A 39 10.00 2.37 3.20
CA LEU A 39 9.37 3.31 4.12
C LEU A 39 8.95 2.54 5.38
N ASN A 40 9.42 2.98 6.52
CA ASN A 40 8.98 2.45 7.81
C ASN A 40 8.14 3.48 8.55
N TYR A 41 7.09 3.02 9.22
CA TYR A 41 6.34 3.84 10.16
C TYR A 41 6.13 3.10 11.48
N PRO A 42 6.57 3.66 12.58
CA PRO A 42 7.47 4.81 12.67
C PRO A 42 8.85 4.46 12.12
N ASP A 43 9.57 5.47 11.65
CA ASP A 43 10.90 5.35 11.09
C ASP A 43 12.00 5.10 12.16
N ASN A 44 11.73 5.45 13.38
CA ASN A 44 12.56 5.22 14.56
C ASN A 44 12.01 4.10 15.44
N ALA A 45 12.69 3.80 16.55
CA ALA A 45 12.31 2.75 17.50
C ALA A 45 11.19 3.15 18.48
N ILE A 46 10.55 4.31 18.32
CA ILE A 46 9.47 4.76 19.21
C ILE A 46 8.20 3.99 18.87
N THR A 47 7.59 3.37 19.89
CA THR A 47 6.35 2.59 19.76
C THR A 47 5.10 3.44 19.94
N ASN A 48 3.94 2.89 19.59
CA ASN A 48 2.61 3.49 19.80
C ASN A 48 2.43 4.87 19.15
N GLN A 49 3.08 5.09 18.01
CA GLN A 49 2.92 6.33 17.25
C GLN A 49 1.59 6.35 16.49
N SER A 50 1.00 7.53 16.33
CA SER A 50 -0.18 7.72 15.49
C SER A 50 0.00 8.97 14.62
N THR A 51 -0.16 8.83 13.31
CA THR A 51 -0.06 9.95 12.37
C THR A 51 -0.91 9.74 11.12
N THR A 52 -1.14 10.84 10.43
CA THR A 52 -1.75 10.84 9.10
C THR A 52 -0.75 11.37 8.09
N TRP A 53 -0.53 10.60 7.02
CA TRP A 53 0.21 11.05 5.85
C TRP A 53 -0.76 11.59 4.81
N SER A 54 -0.45 12.76 4.28
CA SER A 54 -1.16 13.38 3.16
C SER A 54 -0.22 14.25 2.34
N TYR A 55 -0.59 14.55 1.11
CA TYR A 55 0.19 15.42 0.25
C TYR A 55 0.34 16.83 0.86
N GLY A 56 1.58 17.33 0.87
CA GLY A 56 1.90 18.71 1.28
C GLY A 56 1.73 19.03 2.76
N ILE A 57 1.21 18.11 3.59
CA ILE A 57 0.97 18.35 5.02
C ILE A 57 1.92 17.52 5.88
N SER A 58 1.85 16.21 5.74
CA SER A 58 2.63 15.28 6.57
C SER A 58 2.83 13.98 5.80
N ASN A 59 4.06 13.74 5.36
CA ASN A 59 4.50 12.44 4.86
C ASN A 59 6.02 12.36 4.98
N PRO A 60 6.62 11.16 5.03
CA PRO A 60 8.04 11.01 5.37
C PRO A 60 9.00 11.62 4.35
N LEU A 61 8.55 11.84 3.12
CA LEU A 61 9.37 12.41 2.05
C LEU A 61 9.06 13.89 1.78
N GLY A 62 8.09 14.49 2.49
CA GLY A 62 7.70 15.89 2.33
C GLY A 62 7.17 16.24 0.94
N VAL A 63 6.65 15.26 0.19
CA VAL A 63 6.28 15.42 -1.22
C VAL A 63 4.79 15.61 -1.44
N SER A 64 4.44 16.27 -2.55
CA SER A 64 3.07 16.44 -3.02
C SER A 64 2.79 15.66 -4.31
N VAL A 65 3.56 14.63 -4.57
CA VAL A 65 3.51 13.79 -5.77
C VAL A 65 3.45 12.31 -5.39
N PRO A 66 3.05 11.41 -6.30
CA PRO A 66 3.05 9.98 -6.04
C PRO A 66 4.40 9.45 -5.54
N ILE A 67 4.36 8.49 -4.63
CA ILE A 67 5.54 7.82 -4.07
C ILE A 67 5.69 6.45 -4.71
N HIS A 68 6.85 6.18 -5.31
CA HIS A 68 7.21 4.87 -5.83
C HIS A 68 8.02 4.11 -4.79
N VAL A 69 7.52 2.96 -4.35
CA VAL A 69 8.17 2.06 -3.40
C VAL A 69 8.73 0.86 -4.16
N THR A 70 10.03 0.64 -4.10
CA THR A 70 10.68 -0.48 -4.78
C THR A 70 10.89 -1.70 -3.87
N GLY A 71 10.65 -1.57 -2.57
CA GLY A 71 10.77 -2.63 -1.57
C GLY A 71 9.54 -2.71 -0.68
N GLU A 72 9.59 -2.16 0.53
CA GLU A 72 8.53 -2.32 1.52
C GLU A 72 8.00 -0.98 2.06
N LEU A 73 6.67 -0.89 2.22
CA LEU A 73 6.04 0.04 3.14
C LEU A 73 5.62 -0.74 4.38
N ARG A 74 6.24 -0.47 5.51
CA ARG A 74 6.07 -1.27 6.74
C ARG A 74 5.53 -0.44 7.90
N ILE A 75 4.38 -0.82 8.43
CA ILE A 75 3.77 -0.25 9.63
C ILE A 75 4.07 -1.20 10.79
N ARG A 76 4.78 -0.71 11.80
CA ARG A 76 5.39 -1.51 12.86
C ARG A 76 5.25 -0.91 14.25
N GLN A 77 5.70 -1.65 15.26
CA GLN A 77 5.88 -1.15 16.64
C GLN A 77 4.58 -0.65 17.29
N ASN A 78 3.48 -1.38 17.10
CA ASN A 78 2.16 -1.07 17.64
C ASN A 78 1.66 0.33 17.24
N SER A 79 2.03 0.81 16.06
CA SER A 79 1.73 2.17 15.63
C SER A 79 0.56 2.21 14.65
N ASN A 80 -0.07 3.38 14.55
CA ASN A 80 -1.24 3.61 13.70
C ASN A 80 -0.89 4.62 12.61
N LEU A 81 -0.93 4.19 11.36
CA LEU A 81 -0.76 5.04 10.20
C LEU A 81 -2.08 5.21 9.46
N THR A 82 -2.48 6.45 9.23
CA THR A 82 -3.53 6.79 8.27
C THR A 82 -2.88 7.40 7.03
N ILE A 83 -3.24 6.91 5.85
CA ILE A 83 -2.86 7.50 4.57
C ILE A 83 -4.13 8.08 3.95
N SER A 84 -4.12 9.39 3.67
CA SER A 84 -5.26 10.14 3.16
C SER A 84 -4.95 10.78 1.82
N GLY A 85 -5.66 10.38 0.77
CA GLY A 85 -5.61 10.97 -0.56
C GLY A 85 -4.29 10.84 -1.29
N MET A 86 -3.40 9.93 -0.91
CA MET A 86 -2.09 9.74 -1.53
C MET A 86 -2.09 8.58 -2.52
N THR A 87 -1.21 8.66 -3.52
CA THR A 87 -0.93 7.57 -4.45
C THR A 87 0.44 6.97 -4.16
N PHE A 88 0.46 5.64 -3.98
CA PHE A 88 1.67 4.85 -3.90
C PHE A 88 1.75 3.90 -5.09
N LYS A 89 2.89 3.90 -5.78
CA LYS A 89 3.20 3.01 -6.89
C LYS A 89 4.25 2.00 -6.44
N PHE A 90 4.01 0.73 -6.66
CA PHE A 90 4.86 -0.35 -6.18
C PHE A 90 5.54 -1.09 -7.33
N SER A 91 6.81 -1.44 -7.15
CA SER A 91 7.51 -2.39 -8.03
C SER A 91 6.97 -3.82 -7.85
N PRO A 92 7.21 -4.75 -8.78
CA PRO A 92 6.67 -6.11 -8.71
C PRO A 92 7.02 -6.87 -7.43
N ASP A 93 8.21 -6.66 -6.86
CA ASP A 93 8.63 -7.30 -5.60
C ASP A 93 8.24 -6.51 -4.35
N ALA A 94 7.71 -5.32 -4.54
CA ALA A 94 7.34 -4.43 -3.44
C ALA A 94 6.02 -4.85 -2.79
N LYS A 95 5.89 -4.54 -1.50
CA LYS A 95 4.71 -4.86 -0.70
C LYS A 95 4.46 -3.87 0.43
N VAL A 96 3.25 -3.91 0.97
CA VAL A 96 2.90 -3.25 2.22
C VAL A 96 2.83 -4.30 3.32
N ILE A 97 3.36 -3.99 4.51
CA ILE A 97 3.31 -4.88 5.68
C ILE A 97 2.69 -4.13 6.86
N VAL A 98 1.66 -4.73 7.44
CA VAL A 98 1.07 -4.27 8.71
C VAL A 98 1.42 -5.29 9.79
N GLU A 99 2.37 -4.96 10.63
CA GLU A 99 2.86 -5.85 11.69
C GLU A 99 1.84 -6.05 12.83
N PRO A 100 2.00 -7.11 13.64
CA PRO A 100 1.17 -7.32 14.83
C PRO A 100 1.11 -6.07 15.72
N GLY A 101 -0.07 -5.76 16.23
CA GLY A 101 -0.32 -4.58 17.05
C GLY A 101 -0.44 -3.26 16.29
N SER A 102 -0.09 -3.23 15.01
CA SER A 102 -0.11 -2.01 14.21
C SER A 102 -1.37 -1.91 13.36
N THR A 103 -1.74 -0.68 12.99
CA THR A 103 -2.90 -0.41 12.16
C THR A 103 -2.52 0.47 10.97
N LEU A 104 -2.98 0.09 9.77
CA LEU A 104 -2.99 0.92 8.58
C LEU A 104 -4.42 1.29 8.21
N THR A 105 -4.68 2.57 8.00
CA THR A 105 -5.96 3.06 7.46
C THR A 105 -5.70 3.76 6.12
N LEU A 106 -6.38 3.30 5.07
CA LEU A 106 -6.42 3.96 3.77
C LEU A 106 -7.76 4.68 3.66
N THR A 107 -7.72 5.97 3.35
CA THR A 107 -8.92 6.82 3.29
C THR A 107 -8.83 7.89 2.21
N ASP A 108 -9.96 8.50 1.90
CA ASP A 108 -10.10 9.70 1.06
C ASP A 108 -9.49 9.53 -0.35
N GLY A 109 -9.78 8.39 -0.99
CA GLY A 109 -9.30 8.11 -2.33
C GLY A 109 -7.82 7.71 -2.40
N THR A 110 -7.23 7.24 -1.29
CA THR A 110 -5.87 6.67 -1.32
C THR A 110 -5.77 5.54 -2.34
N LEU A 111 -4.74 5.59 -3.18
CA LEU A 111 -4.49 4.61 -4.24
C LEU A 111 -3.17 3.86 -3.98
N LEU A 112 -3.26 2.54 -3.84
CA LEU A 112 -2.13 1.63 -3.89
C LEU A 112 -2.15 0.88 -5.22
N THR A 113 -1.16 1.09 -6.07
CA THR A 113 -1.14 0.56 -7.44
C THR A 113 0.25 0.07 -7.85
N SER A 114 0.32 -0.68 -8.95
CA SER A 114 1.59 -1.04 -9.56
C SER A 114 2.26 0.18 -10.23
N ASN A 115 3.58 0.21 -10.24
CA ASN A 115 4.34 1.15 -11.07
C ASN A 115 4.26 0.79 -12.56
N TYR A 116 3.96 -0.46 -12.88
CA TYR A 116 3.80 -0.97 -14.24
C TYR A 116 2.31 -1.22 -14.48
N MET A 117 1.65 -0.35 -15.25
CA MET A 117 0.29 -0.57 -15.69
C MET A 117 0.29 -1.35 -17.00
N GLY A 118 -0.34 -2.51 -17.02
CA GLY A 118 -0.41 -3.39 -18.19
C GLY A 118 -1.55 -4.40 -18.06
N ASP A 119 -1.40 -5.55 -18.67
CA ASP A 119 -2.37 -6.66 -18.55
C ASP A 119 -2.52 -7.09 -17.08
N PRO A 120 -3.70 -6.93 -16.47
CA PRO A 120 -3.91 -7.27 -15.06
C PRO A 120 -3.74 -8.78 -14.77
N CYS A 121 -3.80 -9.63 -15.79
CA CYS A 121 -3.53 -11.07 -15.67
C CYS A 121 -2.05 -11.43 -15.78
N ASN A 122 -1.19 -10.45 -16.09
CA ASN A 122 0.24 -10.68 -16.21
C ASN A 122 0.97 -10.31 -14.93
N VAL A 123 1.55 -11.30 -14.27
CA VAL A 123 2.30 -11.14 -13.01
C VAL A 123 3.43 -10.10 -13.11
N ALA A 124 4.00 -9.89 -14.29
CA ALA A 124 5.05 -8.90 -14.51
C ALA A 124 4.59 -7.45 -14.28
N TYR A 125 3.28 -7.21 -14.32
CA TYR A 125 2.67 -5.88 -14.10
C TYR A 125 2.02 -5.74 -12.74
N THR A 126 2.14 -6.73 -11.86
CA THR A 126 1.53 -6.73 -10.53
C THR A 126 2.61 -6.58 -9.45
N TRP A 127 2.21 -5.98 -8.32
CA TRP A 127 3.00 -5.94 -7.11
C TRP A 127 2.49 -6.97 -6.10
N GLN A 128 3.18 -7.18 -4.98
CA GLN A 128 2.86 -8.27 -4.05
C GLN A 128 1.55 -8.06 -3.27
N GLY A 129 1.13 -6.80 -3.07
CA GLY A 129 -0.06 -6.44 -2.29
C GLY A 129 0.24 -6.15 -0.83
N VAL A 130 -0.79 -6.24 0.02
CA VAL A 130 -0.74 -5.91 1.43
C VAL A 130 -0.76 -7.17 2.29
N GLU A 131 0.22 -7.31 3.16
CA GLU A 131 0.25 -8.36 4.20
C GLU A 131 -0.19 -7.77 5.54
N VAL A 132 -1.21 -8.37 6.16
CA VAL A 132 -1.69 -7.99 7.50
C VAL A 132 -1.37 -9.14 8.45
N TRP A 133 -0.38 -8.96 9.30
CA TRP A 133 0.18 -10.05 10.08
C TRP A 133 -0.57 -10.28 11.39
N GLY A 134 -0.89 -11.53 11.68
CA GLY A 134 -1.23 -11.98 13.02
C GLY A 134 0.00 -12.08 13.91
N SER A 135 -0.21 -12.17 15.25
CA SER A 135 0.87 -12.38 16.20
C SER A 135 1.38 -13.83 16.17
N GLN A 136 2.67 -14.01 16.44
CA GLN A 136 3.26 -15.35 16.61
C GLN A 136 2.80 -16.06 17.89
N SER A 137 2.73 -15.31 18.98
CA SER A 137 2.49 -15.86 20.32
C SER A 137 1.04 -15.79 20.75
N ASN A 138 0.30 -14.83 20.24
CA ASN A 138 -1.07 -14.59 20.64
C ASN A 138 -1.89 -14.08 19.46
N GLN A 139 -2.50 -15.02 18.76
CA GLN A 139 -3.18 -14.75 17.49
C GLN A 139 -4.62 -14.25 17.65
N SER A 140 -5.15 -14.18 18.88
CA SER A 140 -6.54 -13.75 19.07
C SER A 140 -6.75 -12.30 18.63
N GLN A 141 -7.77 -12.13 17.80
CA GLN A 141 -8.25 -10.81 17.36
C GLN A 141 -9.03 -10.06 18.46
N ASN A 142 -9.28 -10.68 19.62
CA ASN A 142 -10.05 -10.09 20.73
C ASN A 142 -9.18 -9.54 21.86
N ILE A 143 -7.86 -9.64 21.75
CA ILE A 143 -6.94 -9.08 22.73
C ILE A 143 -6.87 -7.56 22.59
N MET A 144 -6.86 -6.87 23.71
CA MET A 144 -6.73 -5.41 23.76
C MET A 144 -5.60 -5.03 24.73
N PRO A 145 -4.67 -4.16 24.34
CA PRO A 145 -4.52 -3.56 23.01
C PRO A 145 -4.34 -4.62 21.92
N LEU A 146 -4.70 -4.28 20.69
CA LEU A 146 -4.73 -5.21 19.57
C LEU A 146 -3.37 -5.91 19.38
N ALA A 147 -3.38 -7.25 19.38
CA ALA A 147 -2.16 -8.06 19.26
C ALA A 147 -1.86 -8.48 17.81
N VAL A 148 -2.76 -8.24 16.89
CA VAL A 148 -2.64 -8.58 15.46
C VAL A 148 -2.63 -7.31 14.63
N GLY A 149 -2.09 -7.38 13.41
CA GLY A 149 -2.16 -6.28 12.46
C GLY A 149 -3.60 -6.02 12.03
N LYS A 150 -3.92 -4.76 11.70
CA LYS A 150 -5.23 -4.36 11.18
C LYS A 150 -5.07 -3.42 9.99
N LEU A 151 -5.77 -3.75 8.91
CA LEU A 151 -5.96 -2.86 7.76
C LEU A 151 -7.41 -2.37 7.73
N THR A 152 -7.62 -1.08 7.52
CA THR A 152 -8.91 -0.48 7.22
C THR A 152 -8.83 0.25 5.89
N ILE A 153 -9.74 -0.06 4.97
CA ILE A 153 -9.87 0.57 3.66
C ILE A 153 -11.24 1.22 3.60
N LYS A 154 -11.31 2.50 3.31
CA LYS A 154 -12.58 3.25 3.29
C LYS A 154 -12.52 4.50 2.40
N ASN A 155 -13.66 5.17 2.25
CA ASN A 155 -13.77 6.47 1.58
C ASN A 155 -13.13 6.46 0.18
N ASN A 156 -13.60 5.53 -0.68
CA ASN A 156 -13.16 5.38 -2.07
C ASN A 156 -11.66 5.07 -2.25
N SER A 157 -11.03 4.48 -1.24
CA SER A 157 -9.64 4.03 -1.39
C SER A 157 -9.56 2.75 -2.22
N ILE A 158 -8.49 2.63 -3.00
CA ILE A 158 -8.34 1.60 -4.02
C ILE A 158 -7.01 0.85 -3.80
N ILE A 159 -7.08 -0.48 -3.89
CA ILE A 159 -5.92 -1.35 -4.06
C ILE A 159 -6.06 -2.03 -5.42
N GLU A 160 -5.07 -1.85 -6.30
CA GLU A 160 -5.16 -2.39 -7.66
C GLU A 160 -3.84 -2.97 -8.18
N TYR A 161 -3.94 -3.81 -9.21
CA TYR A 161 -2.81 -4.46 -9.89
C TYR A 161 -1.88 -5.21 -8.93
N ALA A 162 -2.42 -5.87 -7.91
CA ALA A 162 -1.68 -6.71 -6.98
C ALA A 162 -1.80 -8.20 -7.34
N ILE A 163 -0.78 -8.99 -7.01
CA ILE A 163 -0.90 -10.47 -7.02
C ILE A 163 -1.98 -10.88 -6.02
N CYS A 164 -1.92 -10.32 -4.80
CA CYS A 164 -3.00 -10.44 -3.84
C CYS A 164 -3.23 -9.06 -3.20
N GLY A 165 -4.39 -8.47 -3.43
CA GLY A 165 -4.71 -7.14 -2.93
C GLY A 165 -4.46 -7.04 -1.43
N VAL A 166 -5.03 -7.97 -0.64
CA VAL A 166 -4.76 -8.08 0.81
C VAL A 166 -4.71 -9.53 1.26
N ARG A 167 -3.71 -9.86 2.05
CA ARG A 167 -3.54 -11.17 2.66
C ARG A 167 -3.51 -11.05 4.19
N ALA A 168 -4.41 -11.78 4.88
CA ALA A 168 -4.52 -11.76 6.35
C ALA A 168 -3.46 -12.63 7.05
N GLN A 169 -2.22 -12.55 6.59
CA GLN A 169 -1.08 -13.32 7.09
C GLN A 169 0.25 -12.78 6.55
N LYS A 170 1.35 -13.29 7.06
CA LYS A 170 2.67 -13.15 6.44
C LYS A 170 2.77 -14.09 5.24
N PHE A 171 3.18 -13.57 4.09
CA PHE A 171 3.43 -14.41 2.92
C PHE A 171 4.67 -15.29 3.17
N TYR A 172 4.47 -16.58 2.85
CA TYR A 172 5.50 -17.60 2.82
C TYR A 172 6.22 -17.94 4.14
N ASN A 173 5.55 -18.73 4.96
CA ASN A 173 6.19 -19.78 5.71
C ASN A 173 5.23 -20.98 5.82
N PRO A 174 5.30 -21.95 4.88
CA PRO A 174 4.38 -23.11 4.87
C PRO A 174 4.55 -24.02 6.09
N ALA A 175 5.69 -23.93 6.81
CA ALA A 175 5.98 -24.82 7.92
C ALA A 175 5.33 -24.39 9.24
N VAL A 176 4.83 -23.15 9.37
CA VAL A 176 4.35 -22.63 10.65
C VAL A 176 3.12 -21.77 10.46
N ASN A 177 2.03 -22.08 11.15
CA ASN A 177 0.79 -21.28 11.20
C ASN A 177 0.98 -19.90 11.87
N LEU A 178 2.20 -19.38 11.83
CA LEU A 178 2.58 -18.12 12.46
C LEU A 178 2.08 -16.93 11.63
N HIS A 179 1.71 -15.87 12.32
CA HIS A 179 1.25 -14.62 11.71
C HIS A 179 -0.04 -14.69 10.90
N ARG A 180 -0.91 -15.69 11.14
CA ARG A 180 -2.28 -15.69 10.62
C ARG A 180 -3.20 -14.84 11.50
N GLY A 181 -4.35 -14.45 10.96
CA GLY A 181 -5.40 -13.78 11.71
C GLY A 181 -5.27 -12.26 11.77
N GLY A 182 -4.60 -11.65 10.81
CA GLY A 182 -4.70 -10.21 10.58
C GLY A 182 -6.16 -9.80 10.34
N ILE A 183 -6.54 -8.59 10.72
CA ILE A 183 -7.89 -8.06 10.56
C ILE A 183 -7.95 -7.17 9.32
N ILE A 184 -8.90 -7.44 8.43
CA ILE A 184 -9.17 -6.65 7.23
C ILE A 184 -10.58 -6.07 7.34
N VAL A 185 -10.70 -4.76 7.23
CA VAL A 185 -11.96 -4.02 7.23
C VAL A 185 -12.03 -3.19 5.96
N ALA A 186 -13.01 -3.44 5.11
CA ALA A 186 -13.25 -2.68 3.90
C ALA A 186 -14.70 -2.14 3.92
N THR A 187 -14.85 -0.82 3.83
CA THR A 187 -16.13 -0.13 3.96
C THR A 187 -16.22 1.06 3.04
N THR A 188 -17.39 1.59 2.80
CA THR A 188 -17.66 2.89 2.18
C THR A 188 -16.82 3.16 0.90
N GLY A 189 -17.12 2.43 -0.17
CA GLY A 189 -16.47 2.62 -1.47
C GLY A 189 -15.03 2.07 -1.54
N ALA A 190 -14.59 1.25 -0.57
CA ALA A 190 -13.34 0.52 -0.69
C ALA A 190 -13.37 -0.39 -1.92
N THR A 191 -12.33 -0.34 -2.75
CA THR A 191 -12.31 -1.07 -4.02
C THR A 191 -11.03 -1.88 -4.19
N PHE A 192 -11.19 -3.14 -4.59
CA PHE A 192 -10.12 -3.96 -5.17
C PHE A 192 -10.33 -4.01 -6.68
N LYS A 193 -9.27 -3.79 -7.45
CA LYS A 193 -9.39 -3.68 -8.91
C LYS A 193 -8.19 -4.30 -9.61
N ASN A 194 -8.45 -5.09 -10.64
CA ASN A 194 -7.39 -5.68 -11.46
C ASN A 194 -6.33 -6.46 -10.65
N CYS A 195 -6.68 -6.97 -9.47
CA CYS A 195 -5.85 -7.89 -8.71
C CYS A 195 -6.02 -9.33 -9.25
N ILE A 196 -4.96 -10.14 -9.19
CA ILE A 196 -5.09 -11.58 -9.52
C ILE A 196 -5.96 -12.26 -8.47
N MET A 197 -5.82 -11.83 -7.20
CA MET A 197 -6.66 -12.20 -6.08
C MET A 197 -6.94 -10.94 -5.25
N ASP A 198 -8.19 -10.67 -4.93
CA ASP A 198 -8.52 -9.47 -4.15
C ASP A 198 -8.17 -9.62 -2.68
N VAL A 199 -8.61 -10.73 -2.06
CA VAL A 199 -8.39 -10.97 -0.62
C VAL A 199 -8.11 -12.44 -0.36
N GLU A 200 -7.10 -12.73 0.46
CA GLU A 200 -6.75 -14.08 0.90
C GLU A 200 -6.87 -14.24 2.41
N PHE A 201 -7.68 -15.22 2.83
CA PHE A 201 -7.73 -15.71 4.20
C PHE A 201 -7.27 -17.17 4.25
N LEU A 202 -6.29 -17.47 5.08
CA LEU A 202 -5.99 -18.85 5.44
C LEU A 202 -6.80 -19.29 6.67
N PRO A 203 -6.96 -20.60 6.87
CA PRO A 203 -7.63 -21.14 8.05
C PRO A 203 -7.05 -20.55 9.33
N TYR A 204 -7.92 -19.97 10.15
CA TYR A 204 -7.58 -19.28 11.38
C TYR A 204 -8.65 -19.52 12.44
N VAL A 205 -8.22 -19.82 13.67
CA VAL A 205 -9.11 -19.98 14.82
C VAL A 205 -8.89 -18.80 15.78
N ASN A 206 -9.91 -17.96 15.91
CA ASN A 206 -9.89 -16.83 16.84
C ASN A 206 -10.27 -17.31 18.25
N LEU A 207 -9.29 -17.87 18.96
CA LEU A 207 -9.47 -18.42 20.31
C LEU A 207 -9.05 -17.38 21.36
N TYR A 208 -9.97 -17.00 22.26
CA TYR A 208 -9.70 -16.08 23.36
C TYR A 208 -10.38 -16.56 24.63
N ASN A 209 -9.62 -16.64 25.73
CA ASN A 209 -10.09 -17.14 27.03
C ASN A 209 -10.86 -18.49 26.92
N GLY A 210 -10.33 -19.43 26.12
CA GLY A 210 -10.93 -20.74 25.92
C GLY A 210 -12.21 -20.77 25.08
N LYS A 211 -12.62 -19.65 24.48
CA LYS A 211 -13.80 -19.55 23.62
C LYS A 211 -13.41 -19.21 22.18
N ASN A 212 -14.10 -19.82 21.23
CA ASN A 212 -13.98 -19.48 19.81
C ASN A 212 -14.86 -18.26 19.50
N TYR A 213 -14.30 -17.30 18.80
CA TYR A 213 -14.96 -16.10 18.31
C TYR A 213 -14.96 -16.06 16.78
N GLY A 214 -15.88 -15.34 16.18
CA GLY A 214 -15.88 -15.06 14.76
C GLY A 214 -14.66 -14.24 14.33
N ASN A 215 -14.33 -14.33 13.04
CA ASN A 215 -13.32 -13.47 12.44
C ASN A 215 -13.83 -12.01 12.48
N ARG A 216 -12.97 -11.08 12.91
CA ARG A 216 -13.29 -9.65 13.01
C ARG A 216 -13.08 -8.87 11.71
N SER A 217 -12.65 -9.54 10.65
CA SER A 217 -12.63 -8.95 9.33
C SER A 217 -14.04 -8.85 8.77
N TYR A 218 -14.36 -7.74 8.11
CA TYR A 218 -15.65 -7.55 7.45
C TYR A 218 -15.56 -6.60 6.26
N PHE A 219 -16.52 -6.73 5.37
CA PHE A 219 -16.66 -5.95 4.15
C PHE A 219 -18.09 -5.42 4.09
N THR A 220 -18.24 -4.12 3.87
CA THR A 220 -19.57 -3.48 3.70
C THR A 220 -19.49 -2.45 2.56
N GLU A 221 -20.57 -2.30 1.86
CA GLU A 221 -20.75 -1.25 0.85
C GLU A 221 -20.92 0.13 1.49
#